data_0c56afc4fda42b19149283171185fba1
#
_entry.id   0c56afc4fda42b19149283171185fba1
#
_cell.length_a   1.000
_cell.length_b   1.000
_cell.length_c   1.000
_cell.angle_alpha   90.00
_cell.angle_beta   90.00
_cell.angle_gamma   90.00
#
_symmetry.space_group_name_H-M   'P 1'
#
loop_
_entity.id
_entity.type
_entity.pdbx_description
1 polymer ?
#
loop_
_entity_poly.entity_id
_entity_poly.type
_entity_poly.pdbx_seq_one_letter_code
_entity_poly.pdbx_strand_id
1 'polypeptide(L)'
;YLRLLINPSDSVSLLRILNVPKRGIGKTTVQRLSDAASQLKIPLWEVVNDPEAVRSLAGRSAKGILNFSEIINELQSHLLSSSPAELVQLVLERSGYLNELITAGTDEAEERRRNLQELVNAALQYQEESEDANLEGFLSTAALSSDADNKDTASNRVTLMTLHSSKGLEFSVVCLVGMEQG
;
A
#
# COMPACT_ATOMS: atom_id res chain seq x y z
N TYR A 1 1.55 -2.46 -1.91
CA TYR A 1 1.92 -3.08 -3.18
C TYR A 1 3.22 -2.50 -3.72
N LEU A 2 3.29 -1.22 -4.01
CA LEU A 2 4.47 -0.57 -4.61
C LEU A 2 5.75 -0.80 -3.79
N ARG A 3 5.67 -0.74 -2.45
CA ARG A 3 6.82 -1.04 -1.57
C ARG A 3 7.29 -2.48 -1.72
N LEU A 4 6.36 -3.44 -1.81
CA LEU A 4 6.71 -4.85 -1.98
C LEU A 4 7.39 -5.12 -3.32
N LEU A 5 7.02 -4.38 -4.39
CA LEU A 5 7.68 -4.51 -5.69
C LEU A 5 9.17 -4.14 -5.62
N ILE A 6 9.50 -3.07 -4.88
CA ILE A 6 10.89 -2.62 -4.71
C ILE A 6 11.65 -3.54 -3.73
N ASN A 7 11.01 -3.90 -2.63
CA ASN A 7 11.62 -4.71 -1.59
C ASN A 7 10.74 -5.92 -1.23
N PRO A 8 10.94 -7.07 -1.88
CA PRO A 8 10.21 -8.31 -1.57
C PRO A 8 10.40 -8.81 -0.14
N SER A 9 11.48 -8.39 0.53
CA SER A 9 11.73 -8.75 1.94
C SER A 9 10.90 -7.95 2.94
N ASP A 10 10.14 -6.94 2.50
CA ASP A 10 9.23 -6.16 3.35
C ASP A 10 8.00 -6.99 3.75
N SER A 11 8.18 -7.81 4.80
CA SER A 11 7.11 -8.65 5.35
C SER A 11 5.93 -7.84 5.89
N VAL A 12 6.14 -6.59 6.32
CA VAL A 12 5.06 -5.73 6.83
C VAL A 12 4.14 -5.33 5.68
N SER A 13 4.70 -4.84 4.58
CA SER A 13 3.93 -4.52 3.37
C SER A 13 3.25 -5.77 2.79
N LEU A 14 3.96 -6.90 2.74
CA LEU A 14 3.39 -8.17 2.28
C LEU A 14 2.16 -8.57 3.09
N LEU A 15 2.25 -8.59 4.41
CA LEU A 15 1.14 -8.98 5.30
C LEU A 15 -0.08 -8.06 5.16
N ARG A 16 0.14 -6.76 4.90
CA ARG A 16 -0.95 -5.80 4.68
C ARG A 16 -1.74 -6.06 3.41
N ILE A 17 -1.12 -6.59 2.37
CA ILE A 17 -1.74 -6.70 1.04
C ILE A 17 -2.10 -8.14 0.64
N LEU A 18 -1.56 -9.15 1.33
CA LEU A 18 -1.71 -10.56 0.98
C LEU A 18 -3.19 -10.98 0.79
N ASN A 19 -4.09 -10.43 1.62
CA ASN A 19 -5.53 -10.68 1.53
C ASN A 19 -6.35 -9.38 1.26
N VAL A 20 -5.76 -8.42 0.57
CA VAL A 20 -6.41 -7.17 0.12
C VAL A 20 -6.10 -6.96 -1.36
N PRO A 21 -7.10 -7.07 -2.24
CA PRO A 21 -8.50 -7.54 -2.05
C PRO A 21 -8.62 -8.91 -1.39
N LYS A 22 -9.83 -9.25 -0.95
CA LYS A 22 -10.09 -10.55 -0.31
C LYS A 22 -9.79 -11.72 -1.25
N ARG A 23 -8.87 -12.61 -0.83
CA ARG A 23 -8.41 -13.79 -1.58
C ARG A 23 -8.70 -15.11 -0.85
N GLY A 24 -9.53 -15.07 0.21
CA GLY A 24 -9.81 -16.26 1.01
C GLY A 24 -8.63 -16.71 1.88
N ILE A 25 -7.70 -15.82 2.20
CA ILE A 25 -6.53 -16.10 3.02
C ILE A 25 -6.83 -15.73 4.47
N GLY A 26 -7.03 -16.76 5.31
CA GLY A 26 -7.34 -16.56 6.73
C GLY A 26 -6.11 -16.33 7.58
N LYS A 27 -6.33 -15.78 8.81
CA LYS A 27 -5.26 -15.48 9.78
C LYS A 27 -4.41 -16.72 10.11
N THR A 28 -5.02 -17.90 10.26
CA THR A 28 -4.30 -19.15 10.54
C THR A 28 -3.33 -19.53 9.44
N THR A 29 -3.71 -19.31 8.17
CA THR A 29 -2.81 -19.56 7.02
C THR A 29 -1.65 -18.59 7.04
N VAL A 30 -1.92 -17.29 7.25
CA VAL A 30 -0.88 -16.26 7.38
C VAL A 30 0.11 -16.63 8.48
N GLN A 31 -0.38 -17.07 9.63
CA GLN A 31 0.47 -17.47 10.76
C GLN A 31 1.39 -18.64 10.38
N ARG A 32 0.85 -19.70 9.75
CA ARG A 32 1.65 -20.85 9.32
C ARG A 32 2.77 -20.48 8.35
N LEU A 33 2.48 -19.61 7.38
CA LEU A 33 3.50 -19.10 6.45
C LEU A 33 4.56 -18.29 7.17
N SER A 34 4.16 -17.44 8.11
CA SER A 34 5.09 -16.62 8.91
C SER A 34 5.96 -17.48 9.82
N ASP A 35 5.39 -18.51 10.45
CA ASP A 35 6.14 -19.45 11.30
C ASP A 35 7.16 -20.23 10.49
N ALA A 36 6.80 -20.68 9.27
CA ALA A 36 7.70 -21.38 8.37
C ALA A 36 8.87 -20.46 7.93
N ALA A 37 8.58 -19.22 7.54
CA ALA A 37 9.61 -18.23 7.20
C ALA A 37 10.58 -17.99 8.37
N SER A 38 10.03 -17.84 9.58
CA SER A 38 10.83 -17.64 10.80
C SER A 38 11.70 -18.84 11.13
N GLN A 39 11.18 -20.06 11.02
CA GLN A 39 11.94 -21.31 11.26
C GLN A 39 13.07 -21.49 10.25
N LEU A 40 12.83 -21.16 8.98
CA LEU A 40 13.82 -21.26 7.91
C LEU A 40 14.78 -20.07 7.89
N LYS A 41 14.48 -18.99 8.64
CA LYS A 41 15.22 -17.71 8.65
C LYS A 41 15.32 -17.06 7.27
N ILE A 42 14.24 -17.13 6.49
CA ILE A 42 14.10 -16.51 5.18
C ILE A 42 12.99 -15.46 5.19
N PRO A 43 12.99 -14.51 4.24
CA PRO A 43 11.89 -13.59 4.04
C PRO A 43 10.55 -14.31 3.83
N LEU A 44 9.46 -13.77 4.37
CA LEU A 44 8.12 -14.34 4.17
C LEU A 44 7.75 -14.47 2.68
N TRP A 45 8.24 -13.56 1.85
CA TRP A 45 8.03 -13.60 0.41
C TRP A 45 8.53 -14.89 -0.23
N GLU A 46 9.67 -15.41 0.18
CA GLU A 46 10.23 -16.66 -0.36
C GLU A 46 9.29 -17.84 -0.11
N VAL A 47 8.65 -17.89 1.08
CA VAL A 47 7.64 -18.93 1.39
C VAL A 47 6.37 -18.73 0.58
N VAL A 48 5.90 -17.48 0.42
CA VAL A 48 4.70 -17.14 -0.35
C VAL A 48 4.90 -17.37 -1.86
N ASN A 49 6.11 -17.21 -2.33
CA ASN A 49 6.46 -17.37 -3.74
C ASN A 49 6.90 -18.81 -4.12
N ASP A 50 7.00 -19.70 -3.13
CA ASP A 50 7.27 -21.12 -3.35
C ASP A 50 5.94 -21.91 -3.48
N PRO A 51 5.61 -22.44 -4.68
CA PRO A 51 4.35 -23.17 -4.88
C PRO A 51 4.24 -24.46 -4.05
N GLU A 52 5.34 -25.12 -3.73
CA GLU A 52 5.32 -26.37 -2.93
C GLU A 52 5.07 -26.06 -1.46
N ALA A 53 5.76 -25.06 -0.91
CA ALA A 53 5.51 -24.57 0.45
C ALA A 53 4.07 -24.09 0.61
N VAL A 54 3.56 -23.30 -0.35
CA VAL A 54 2.18 -22.82 -0.34
C VAL A 54 1.16 -23.96 -0.35
N ARG A 55 1.34 -24.97 -1.23
CA ARG A 55 0.42 -26.13 -1.29
C ARG A 55 0.43 -26.91 0.01
N SER A 56 1.60 -27.06 0.65
CA SER A 56 1.73 -27.78 1.92
C SER A 56 1.11 -27.03 3.10
N LEU A 57 1.33 -25.72 3.21
CA LEU A 57 1.01 -24.92 4.40
C LEU A 57 -0.37 -24.27 4.35
N ALA A 58 -0.86 -23.91 3.15
CA ALA A 58 -2.00 -23.02 2.99
C ALA A 58 -3.35 -23.74 2.83
N GLY A 59 -3.37 -25.02 2.52
CA GLY A 59 -4.60 -25.77 2.32
C GLY A 59 -5.54 -25.11 1.31
N ARG A 60 -6.79 -24.81 1.72
CA ARG A 60 -7.80 -24.16 0.85
C ARG A 60 -7.42 -22.77 0.37
N SER A 61 -6.54 -22.06 1.09
CA SER A 61 -6.07 -20.72 0.71
C SER A 61 -4.94 -20.76 -0.33
N ALA A 62 -4.40 -21.92 -0.69
CA ALA A 62 -3.26 -22.05 -1.60
C ALA A 62 -3.49 -21.35 -2.94
N LYS A 63 -4.67 -21.53 -3.56
CA LYS A 63 -5.01 -20.89 -4.83
C LYS A 63 -4.93 -19.36 -4.75
N GLY A 64 -5.44 -18.76 -3.67
CA GLY A 64 -5.42 -17.31 -3.48
C GLY A 64 -4.00 -16.77 -3.31
N ILE A 65 -3.12 -17.52 -2.63
CA ILE A 65 -1.72 -17.14 -2.42
C ILE A 65 -0.92 -17.28 -3.72
N LEU A 66 -1.09 -18.37 -4.46
CA LEU A 66 -0.41 -18.59 -5.73
C LEU A 66 -0.80 -17.51 -6.75
N ASN A 67 -2.08 -17.19 -6.88
CA ASN A 67 -2.53 -16.09 -7.73
C ASN A 67 -1.92 -14.73 -7.29
N PHE A 68 -1.82 -14.49 -5.98
CA PHE A 68 -1.17 -13.29 -5.46
C PHE A 68 0.32 -13.24 -5.83
N SER A 69 1.05 -14.34 -5.67
CA SER A 69 2.47 -14.38 -6.03
C SER A 69 2.71 -14.21 -7.53
N GLU A 70 1.85 -14.79 -8.38
CA GLU A 70 1.87 -14.58 -9.82
C GLU A 70 1.69 -13.10 -10.19
N ILE A 71 0.71 -12.41 -9.58
CA ILE A 71 0.49 -10.97 -9.79
C ILE A 71 1.73 -10.15 -9.38
N ILE A 72 2.33 -10.44 -8.23
CA ILE A 72 3.52 -9.70 -7.78
C ILE A 72 4.71 -9.95 -8.72
N ASN A 73 4.94 -11.19 -9.13
CA ASN A 73 6.01 -11.53 -10.09
C ASN A 73 5.80 -10.83 -11.44
N GLU A 74 4.57 -10.81 -11.96
CA GLU A 74 4.23 -10.07 -13.17
C GLU A 74 4.55 -8.58 -13.02
N LEU A 75 4.09 -7.95 -11.93
CA LEU A 75 4.33 -6.53 -11.67
C LEU A 75 5.83 -6.22 -11.50
N GLN A 76 6.59 -7.10 -10.85
CA GLN A 76 8.04 -6.96 -10.72
C GLN A 76 8.76 -6.99 -12.06
N SER A 77 8.29 -7.78 -13.02
CA SER A 77 8.89 -7.83 -14.36
C SER A 77 8.80 -6.49 -15.12
N HIS A 78 7.90 -5.61 -14.71
CA HIS A 78 7.71 -4.27 -15.31
C HIS A 78 8.54 -3.17 -14.63
N LEU A 79 9.20 -3.44 -13.48
CA LEU A 79 9.90 -2.40 -12.70
C LEU A 79 10.92 -1.58 -13.47
N LEU A 80 11.66 -2.20 -14.39
CA LEU A 80 12.71 -1.55 -15.16
C LEU A 80 12.24 -0.97 -16.49
N SER A 81 11.04 -1.35 -16.95
CA SER A 81 10.53 -0.98 -18.27
C SER A 81 9.38 0.01 -18.24
N SER A 82 8.76 0.20 -17.07
CA SER A 82 7.60 1.06 -16.92
C SER A 82 7.89 2.27 -16.02
N SER A 83 7.26 3.38 -16.32
CA SER A 83 7.33 4.59 -15.51
C SER A 83 6.61 4.41 -14.17
N PRO A 84 6.87 5.27 -13.18
CA PRO A 84 6.16 5.24 -11.89
C PRO A 84 4.63 5.28 -12.02
N ALA A 85 4.11 6.13 -12.90
CA ALA A 85 2.67 6.23 -13.13
C ALA A 85 2.07 4.96 -13.74
N GLU A 86 2.74 4.38 -14.75
CA GLU A 86 2.33 3.10 -15.34
C GLU A 86 2.35 1.97 -14.31
N LEU A 87 3.36 1.90 -13.45
CA LEU A 87 3.42 0.90 -12.38
C LEU A 87 2.29 1.06 -11.36
N VAL A 88 1.94 2.30 -10.98
CA VAL A 88 0.79 2.55 -10.12
C VAL A 88 -0.50 2.05 -10.79
N GLN A 89 -0.73 2.38 -12.06
CA GLN A 89 -1.91 1.93 -12.81
C GLN A 89 -1.96 0.40 -12.93
N LEU A 90 -0.84 -0.24 -13.31
CA LEU A 90 -0.74 -1.70 -13.38
C LEU A 90 -1.07 -2.37 -12.05
N VAL A 91 -0.56 -1.83 -10.94
CA VAL A 91 -0.89 -2.35 -9.60
C VAL A 91 -2.39 -2.24 -9.32
N LEU A 92 -3.02 -1.12 -9.63
CA LEU A 92 -4.45 -0.92 -9.41
C LEU A 92 -5.32 -1.91 -10.21
N GLU A 93 -4.95 -2.16 -11.46
CA GLU A 93 -5.64 -3.07 -12.35
C GLU A 93 -5.41 -4.54 -11.97
N ARG A 94 -4.14 -4.96 -11.88
CA ARG A 94 -3.75 -6.36 -11.69
C ARG A 94 -4.05 -6.89 -10.31
N SER A 95 -3.92 -6.05 -9.26
CA SER A 95 -4.25 -6.46 -7.89
C SER A 95 -5.74 -6.78 -7.69
N GLY A 96 -6.61 -6.22 -8.53
CA GLY A 96 -8.06 -6.28 -8.37
C GLY A 96 -8.62 -5.29 -7.33
N TYR A 97 -7.75 -4.44 -6.75
CA TYR A 97 -8.16 -3.51 -5.69
C TYR A 97 -9.15 -2.45 -6.19
N LEU A 98 -8.89 -1.89 -7.37
CA LEU A 98 -9.81 -0.93 -7.99
C LEU A 98 -11.19 -1.56 -8.26
N ASN A 99 -11.21 -2.81 -8.73
CA ASN A 99 -12.45 -3.53 -9.01
C ASN A 99 -13.25 -3.85 -7.73
N GLU A 100 -12.56 -4.16 -6.62
CA GLU A 100 -13.21 -4.33 -5.31
C GLU A 100 -13.90 -3.04 -4.86
N LEU A 101 -13.26 -1.88 -5.01
CA LEU A 101 -13.84 -0.57 -4.67
C LEU A 101 -15.05 -0.22 -5.56
N ILE A 102 -14.95 -0.47 -6.87
CA ILE A 102 -16.06 -0.25 -7.80
C ILE A 102 -17.26 -1.12 -7.43
N THR A 103 -17.01 -2.38 -7.09
CA THR A 103 -18.07 -3.34 -6.74
C THR A 103 -18.71 -3.03 -5.38
N ALA A 104 -17.96 -2.46 -4.44
CA ALA A 104 -18.47 -2.06 -3.13
C ALA A 104 -19.51 -0.93 -3.23
N GLY A 105 -19.32 0.05 -4.12
CA GLY A 105 -20.28 1.11 -4.43
C GLY A 105 -20.68 1.99 -3.25
N THR A 106 -19.86 2.07 -2.19
CA THR A 106 -20.10 2.89 -1.02
C THR A 106 -19.41 4.25 -1.14
N ASP A 107 -19.88 5.26 -0.40
CA ASP A 107 -19.25 6.59 -0.37
C ASP A 107 -17.78 6.49 0.05
N GLU A 108 -17.46 5.61 0.99
CA GLU A 108 -16.08 5.36 1.42
C GLU A 108 -15.23 4.74 0.29
N ALA A 109 -15.78 3.84 -0.49
CA ALA A 109 -15.10 3.25 -1.64
C ALA A 109 -14.85 4.28 -2.76
N GLU A 110 -15.80 5.20 -2.97
CA GLU A 110 -15.65 6.32 -3.91
C GLU A 110 -14.58 7.30 -3.44
N GLU A 111 -14.50 7.62 -2.14
CA GLU A 111 -13.43 8.44 -1.60
C GLU A 111 -12.06 7.78 -1.78
N ARG A 112 -11.95 6.48 -1.51
CA ARG A 112 -10.72 5.71 -1.76
C ARG A 112 -10.34 5.70 -3.24
N ARG A 113 -11.30 5.60 -4.15
CA ARG A 113 -11.05 5.71 -5.59
C ARG A 113 -10.48 7.06 -5.98
N ARG A 114 -11.03 8.16 -5.43
CA ARG A 114 -10.46 9.50 -5.66
C ARG A 114 -9.01 9.59 -5.16
N ASN A 115 -8.74 9.09 -3.97
CA ASN A 115 -7.38 9.06 -3.43
C ASN A 115 -6.41 8.24 -4.29
N LEU A 116 -6.87 7.14 -4.90
CA LEU A 116 -6.06 6.37 -5.86
C LEU A 116 -5.80 7.16 -7.15
N GLN A 117 -6.76 7.94 -7.63
CA GLN A 117 -6.55 8.81 -8.79
C GLN A 117 -5.54 9.91 -8.47
N GLU A 118 -5.60 10.51 -7.29
CA GLU A 118 -4.58 11.47 -6.82
C GLU A 118 -3.19 10.84 -6.74
N LEU A 119 -3.07 9.58 -6.33
CA LEU A 119 -1.79 8.87 -6.34
C LEU A 119 -1.23 8.71 -7.76
N VAL A 120 -2.09 8.42 -8.75
CA VAL A 120 -1.69 8.35 -10.16
C VAL A 120 -1.24 9.72 -10.66
N ASN A 121 -1.98 10.79 -10.34
CA ASN A 121 -1.65 12.16 -10.72
C ASN A 121 -0.30 12.59 -10.10
N ALA A 122 -0.06 12.25 -8.83
CA ALA A 122 1.20 12.53 -8.15
C ALA A 122 2.38 11.78 -8.80
N ALA A 123 2.17 10.55 -9.26
CA ALA A 123 3.19 9.78 -9.96
C ALA A 123 3.50 10.37 -11.35
N LEU A 124 2.49 10.88 -12.06
CA LEU A 124 2.66 11.60 -13.33
C LEU A 124 3.46 12.90 -13.13
N GLN A 125 3.10 13.70 -12.14
CA GLN A 125 3.80 14.93 -11.81
C GLN A 125 5.27 14.65 -11.45
N TYR A 126 5.53 13.66 -10.59
CA TYR A 126 6.90 13.25 -10.24
C TYR A 126 7.72 12.87 -11.49
N GLN A 127 7.10 12.18 -12.44
CA GLN A 127 7.74 11.77 -13.69
C GLN A 127 8.08 12.95 -14.59
N GLU A 128 7.25 14.00 -14.61
CA GLU A 128 7.53 15.25 -15.37
C GLU A 128 8.65 16.08 -14.75
N GLU A 129 8.79 16.04 -13.42
CA GLU A 129 9.77 16.82 -12.65
C GLU A 129 11.14 16.14 -12.52
N SER A 130 11.26 14.85 -12.85
CA SER A 130 12.46 14.03 -12.59
C SER A 130 13.01 13.44 -13.90
N GLU A 131 14.28 13.73 -14.22
CA GLU A 131 14.94 13.19 -15.42
C GLU A 131 15.06 11.65 -15.40
N ASP A 132 15.35 11.07 -14.22
CA ASP A 132 15.49 9.62 -13.99
C ASP A 132 14.38 9.07 -13.11
N ALA A 133 13.12 9.37 -13.45
CA ALA A 133 11.96 8.97 -12.66
C ALA A 133 11.86 7.45 -12.54
N ASN A 134 11.86 6.96 -11.31
CA ASN A 134 11.67 5.55 -10.99
C ASN A 134 10.78 5.37 -9.75
N LEU A 135 10.31 4.15 -9.53
CA LEU A 135 9.36 3.86 -8.47
C LEU A 135 9.93 4.13 -7.06
N GLU A 136 11.20 3.85 -6.82
CA GLU A 136 11.85 4.06 -5.52
C GLU A 136 11.93 5.55 -5.17
N GLY A 137 12.34 6.38 -6.12
CA GLY A 137 12.36 7.83 -5.98
C GLY A 137 10.98 8.41 -5.75
N PHE A 138 9.97 7.93 -6.49
CA PHE A 138 8.58 8.34 -6.28
C PHE A 138 8.10 8.03 -4.86
N LEU A 139 8.33 6.81 -4.35
CA LEU A 139 7.90 6.46 -2.99
C LEU A 139 8.65 7.23 -1.91
N SER A 140 9.92 7.57 -2.14
CA SER A 140 10.72 8.41 -1.24
C SER A 140 10.16 9.83 -1.18
N THR A 141 9.84 10.43 -2.33
CA THR A 141 9.25 11.77 -2.43
C THR A 141 7.86 11.81 -1.79
N ALA A 142 7.01 10.82 -2.06
CA ALA A 142 5.68 10.73 -1.48
C ALA A 142 5.71 10.57 0.05
N ALA A 143 6.71 9.86 0.60
CA ALA A 143 6.90 9.76 2.05
C ALA A 143 7.30 11.11 2.67
N LEU A 144 8.20 11.86 2.02
CA LEU A 144 8.64 13.17 2.50
C LEU A 144 7.53 14.23 2.41
N SER A 145 6.69 14.20 1.37
CA SER A 145 5.56 15.12 1.20
C SER A 145 4.52 14.97 2.30
N SER A 146 4.25 13.73 2.74
CA SER A 146 3.34 13.49 3.87
C SER A 146 3.86 14.03 5.20
N ASP A 147 5.19 14.12 5.37
CA ASP A 147 5.84 14.69 6.55
C ASP A 147 5.99 16.22 6.44
N ALA A 148 6.10 16.76 5.21
CA ALA A 148 6.25 18.19 4.96
C ALA A 148 4.92 18.95 5.11
N ASP A 149 3.79 18.36 4.75
CA ASP A 149 2.45 18.93 5.03
C ASP A 149 2.23 19.18 6.52
N ASN A 150 2.96 18.51 7.39
CA ASN A 150 2.99 18.73 8.83
C ASN A 150 3.99 19.83 9.28
N LYS A 151 4.84 20.36 8.38
CA LYS A 151 5.94 21.27 8.78
C LYS A 151 5.82 22.71 8.26
N ASP A 152 4.82 23.05 7.47
CA ASP A 152 4.67 24.41 6.95
C ASP A 152 4.08 25.36 8.02
N THR A 153 4.88 25.64 9.06
CA THR A 153 4.56 26.53 10.19
C THR A 153 4.66 28.02 9.86
N ALA A 154 5.01 28.37 8.62
CA ALA A 154 5.33 29.76 8.23
C ALA A 154 4.17 30.53 7.54
N SER A 155 3.01 29.94 7.35
CA SER A 155 1.90 30.62 6.70
C SER A 155 0.81 30.99 7.69
N ASN A 156 0.24 32.21 7.52
CA ASN A 156 -0.90 32.71 8.30
C ASN A 156 -2.18 31.94 7.93
N ARG A 157 -2.22 30.64 8.27
CA ARG A 157 -3.27 29.68 7.91
C ARG A 157 -3.87 29.04 9.16
N VAL A 158 -5.15 28.68 9.08
CA VAL A 158 -5.80 27.83 10.07
C VAL A 158 -5.66 26.39 9.60
N THR A 159 -5.01 25.55 10.41
CA THR A 159 -4.84 24.14 10.13
C THR A 159 -6.04 23.36 10.68
N LEU A 160 -6.70 22.59 9.84
CA LEU A 160 -7.78 21.67 10.22
C LEU A 160 -7.21 20.25 10.30
N MET A 161 -7.41 19.58 11.43
CA MET A 161 -6.92 18.21 11.61
C MET A 161 -7.78 17.44 12.60
N THR A 162 -7.65 16.13 12.61
CA THR A 162 -8.27 15.29 13.64
C THR A 162 -7.45 15.31 14.93
N LEU A 163 -8.08 14.99 16.08
CA LEU A 163 -7.35 14.81 17.34
C LEU A 163 -6.24 13.75 17.24
N HIS A 164 -6.44 12.74 16.41
CA HIS A 164 -5.43 11.71 16.17
C HIS A 164 -4.20 12.26 15.43
N SER A 165 -4.42 13.10 14.44
CA SER A 165 -3.37 13.75 13.65
C SER A 165 -2.61 14.82 14.43
N SER A 166 -3.21 15.36 15.51
CA SER A 166 -2.57 16.37 16.37
C SER A 166 -1.62 15.77 17.42
N LYS A 167 -1.58 14.45 17.56
CA LYS A 167 -0.72 13.79 18.55
C LYS A 167 0.76 14.12 18.32
N GLY A 168 1.37 14.77 19.31
CA GLY A 168 2.78 15.18 19.27
C GLY A 168 3.03 16.53 18.60
N LEU A 169 1.99 17.25 18.18
CA LEU A 169 2.07 18.62 17.67
C LEU A 169 1.66 19.62 18.76
N GLU A 170 2.25 20.82 18.73
CA GLU A 170 1.97 21.93 19.66
C GLU A 170 1.48 23.14 18.86
N PHE A 171 0.39 23.75 19.34
CA PHE A 171 -0.22 24.93 18.71
C PHE A 171 -0.48 26.03 19.76
N SER A 172 -0.22 27.28 19.38
CA SER A 172 -0.46 28.44 20.26
C SER A 172 -1.95 28.65 20.54
N VAL A 173 -2.83 28.27 19.63
CA VAL A 173 -4.29 28.35 19.74
C VAL A 173 -4.91 27.10 19.17
N VAL A 174 -5.83 26.48 19.90
CA VAL A 174 -6.56 25.28 19.48
C VAL A 174 -8.06 25.53 19.63
N CYS A 175 -8.81 25.30 18.56
CA CYS A 175 -10.26 25.32 18.58
C CYS A 175 -10.80 23.90 18.38
N LEU A 176 -11.42 23.31 19.41
CA LEU A 176 -12.10 22.03 19.29
C LEU A 176 -13.53 22.26 18.82
N VAL A 177 -13.89 21.66 17.68
CA VAL A 177 -15.23 21.74 17.10
C VAL A 177 -15.93 20.39 17.15
N GLY A 178 -17.26 20.38 17.12
CA GLY A 178 -18.03 19.13 17.15
C GLY A 178 -18.06 18.44 18.52
N MET A 179 -17.91 19.19 19.62
CA MET A 179 -18.05 18.69 21.01
C MET A 179 -19.49 18.68 21.50
N GLU A 180 -20.44 18.38 20.64
CA GLU A 180 -21.84 18.25 20.99
C GLU A 180 -22.07 16.90 21.66
N GLN A 181 -22.88 16.90 22.73
CA GLN A 181 -23.31 15.65 23.35
C GLN A 181 -24.20 14.89 22.37
N GLY A 182 -23.77 13.71 21.92
CA GLY A 182 -24.60 12.76 21.20
C GLY A 182 -25.53 12.00 22.13
#